data_b322bae3feb071ca8ee0a8530163922f
#
_entry.id   b322bae3feb071ca8ee0a8530163922f
#
_cell.length_a   1.000
_cell.length_b   1.000
_cell.length_c   1.000
_cell.angle_alpha   90.00
_cell.angle_beta   90.00
_cell.angle_gamma   90.00
#
_symmetry.space_group_name_H-M   'P 1'
#
loop_
_entity.id
_entity.type
_entity.pdbx_description
1 polymer ?
#
loop_
_entity_poly.entity_id
_entity_poly.type
_entity_poly.pdbx_seq_one_letter_code
_entity_poly.pdbx_strand_id
1 'polypeptide(L)'
;GTPVIRSGWEKMDALVAKGTGLVLMHYAVHPGIKEGEKYYTPWIGGYFKNGHSVNPFWRAKITPLKDHETARGVGKIDAVDEFYFNIQYHKNMIPLGSATPNEKNLHHINNLWSRAGYEAKGKSQALLWGIERPGGSRGAGFTGGHHHRNWAIDGYRQLILNTIVWTAGKEVPKGGVSTYTVTEDELNENLDDYGPKTNRVKLPTEADVTFSPGKWMTPQEHVEMRAKRIRKKK
;
A
#
# COMPACT_ATOMS: atom_id res chain seq x y z
N GLY A 1 14.36 6.66 4.42
CA GLY A 1 13.37 7.30 5.28
C GLY A 1 12.47 8.25 4.49
N THR A 2 11.30 8.50 4.97
CA THR A 2 10.26 9.30 4.29
C THR A 2 10.71 10.76 4.19
N PRO A 3 10.95 11.31 3.00
CA PRO A 3 11.54 12.64 2.85
C PRO A 3 10.70 13.76 3.49
N VAL A 4 9.38 13.62 3.45
CA VAL A 4 8.43 14.65 3.88
C VAL A 4 8.45 14.91 5.39
N ILE A 5 8.87 13.94 6.20
CA ILE A 5 8.80 14.06 7.66
C ILE A 5 10.20 14.10 8.33
N ARG A 6 11.28 14.08 7.55
CA ARG A 6 12.66 13.97 8.08
C ARG A 6 13.02 14.94 9.20
N SER A 7 12.45 16.14 9.21
CA SER A 7 12.70 17.16 10.23
C SER A 7 11.46 17.53 11.05
N GLY A 8 10.34 16.85 10.82
CA GLY A 8 9.05 17.23 11.40
C GLY A 8 8.41 16.18 12.32
N TRP A 9 9.16 15.17 12.76
CA TRP A 9 8.63 14.07 13.58
C TRP A 9 7.87 14.52 14.82
N GLU A 10 8.49 15.38 15.62
CA GLU A 10 7.87 15.87 16.87
C GLU A 10 6.66 16.77 16.59
N LYS A 11 6.73 17.58 15.53
CA LYS A 11 5.59 18.41 15.11
C LYS A 11 4.42 17.55 14.66
N MET A 12 4.69 16.50 13.88
CA MET A 12 3.65 15.56 13.44
C MET A 12 3.08 14.79 14.62
N ASP A 13 3.94 14.33 15.54
CA ASP A 13 3.50 13.63 16.75
C ASP A 13 2.59 14.51 17.61
N ALA A 14 2.94 15.78 17.79
CA ALA A 14 2.09 16.74 18.48
C ALA A 14 0.72 16.97 17.80
N LEU A 15 0.67 16.95 16.47
CA LEU A 15 -0.59 17.03 15.72
C LEU A 15 -1.44 15.75 15.90
N VAL A 16 -0.79 14.60 15.81
CA VAL A 16 -1.46 13.30 16.04
C VAL A 16 -1.99 13.20 17.47
N ALA A 17 -1.22 13.63 18.45
CA ALA A 17 -1.65 13.68 19.84
C ALA A 17 -2.85 14.60 20.08
N LYS A 18 -3.02 15.66 19.28
CA LYS A 18 -4.20 16.54 19.28
C LYS A 18 -5.42 15.94 18.55
N GLY A 19 -5.31 14.72 18.04
CA GLY A 19 -6.41 14.03 17.38
C GLY A 19 -6.41 14.14 15.85
N THR A 20 -5.38 14.73 15.23
CA THR A 20 -5.28 14.81 13.76
C THR A 20 -5.28 13.43 13.14
N GLY A 21 -6.18 13.18 12.18
CA GLY A 21 -6.20 11.99 11.35
C GLY A 21 -4.99 11.94 10.41
N LEU A 22 -4.48 10.75 10.14
CA LEU A 22 -3.31 10.57 9.28
C LEU A 22 -3.48 9.38 8.36
N VAL A 23 -3.38 9.59 7.04
CA VAL A 23 -3.35 8.54 6.03
C VAL A 23 -2.00 8.58 5.32
N LEU A 24 -1.25 7.49 5.38
CA LEU A 24 0.02 7.34 4.68
C LEU A 24 -0.11 6.27 3.59
N MET A 25 0.42 6.55 2.39
CA MET A 25 0.28 5.66 1.25
C MET A 25 1.62 5.30 0.64
N HIS A 26 1.72 4.07 0.15
CA HIS A 26 2.84 3.52 -0.60
C HIS A 26 4.17 3.77 0.10
N TYR A 27 5.11 4.42 -0.54
CA TYR A 27 6.44 4.69 0.04
C TYR A 27 6.38 5.48 1.35
N ALA A 28 5.30 6.24 1.59
CA ALA A 28 5.11 6.96 2.84
C ALA A 28 4.93 6.04 4.07
N VAL A 29 4.62 4.74 3.90
CA VAL A 29 4.55 3.77 5.01
C VAL A 29 5.91 3.12 5.34
N HIS A 30 7.01 3.57 4.71
CA HIS A 30 8.36 2.98 4.81
C HIS A 30 9.35 3.93 5.52
N PRO A 31 9.24 4.11 6.84
CA PRO A 31 10.21 4.86 7.64
C PRO A 31 11.48 4.05 7.95
N GLY A 32 12.43 4.65 8.65
CA GLY A 32 13.44 3.91 9.40
C GLY A 32 12.82 3.04 10.50
N ILE A 33 13.53 2.01 10.95
CA ILE A 33 12.99 1.08 11.96
C ILE A 33 12.64 1.82 13.27
N LYS A 34 13.53 2.70 13.74
CA LYS A 34 13.31 3.48 14.97
C LYS A 34 12.08 4.38 14.88
N GLU A 35 11.94 5.10 13.78
CA GLU A 35 10.81 5.97 13.51
C GLU A 35 9.53 5.17 13.32
N GLY A 36 9.61 3.99 12.69
CA GLY A 36 8.51 3.06 12.52
C GLY A 36 7.94 2.59 13.85
N GLU A 37 8.81 2.16 14.75
CA GLU A 37 8.42 1.70 16.09
C GLU A 37 7.88 2.85 16.94
N LYS A 38 8.58 3.99 16.95
CA LYS A 38 8.24 5.14 17.80
C LYS A 38 7.00 5.89 17.35
N TYR A 39 6.82 6.09 16.04
CA TYR A 39 5.81 6.99 15.48
C TYR A 39 4.74 6.27 14.64
N TYR A 40 5.13 5.47 13.64
CA TYR A 40 4.16 4.89 12.70
C TYR A 40 3.25 3.86 13.35
N THR A 41 3.82 3.03 14.21
CA THR A 41 3.03 2.03 14.93
C THR A 41 1.89 2.67 15.73
N PRO A 42 2.10 3.69 16.56
CA PRO A 42 0.99 4.39 17.24
C PRO A 42 0.18 5.30 16.32
N TRP A 43 0.76 5.90 15.25
CA TRP A 43 0.04 6.86 14.42
C TRP A 43 -0.95 6.21 13.46
N ILE A 44 -0.50 5.17 12.74
CA ILE A 44 -1.26 4.53 11.65
C ILE A 44 -1.42 3.02 11.83
N GLY A 45 -0.94 2.43 12.90
CA GLY A 45 -1.12 1.02 13.19
C GLY A 45 -0.15 0.06 12.50
N GLY A 46 0.90 0.55 11.86
CA GLY A 46 1.90 -0.31 11.23
C GLY A 46 2.83 0.41 10.27
N TYR A 47 3.89 -0.26 9.84
CA TYR A 47 4.88 0.29 8.93
C TYR A 47 5.66 -0.81 8.19
N PHE A 48 6.23 -0.46 7.04
CA PHE A 48 7.17 -1.32 6.34
C PHE A 48 8.49 -1.41 7.13
N LYS A 49 8.80 -2.62 7.61
CA LYS A 49 10.02 -2.89 8.39
C LYS A 49 11.08 -3.53 7.51
N ASN A 50 12.20 -2.84 7.31
CA ASN A 50 13.34 -3.38 6.58
C ASN A 50 13.81 -4.73 7.15
N GLY A 51 14.07 -5.72 6.27
CA GLY A 51 14.44 -7.07 6.66
C GLY A 51 13.28 -7.99 7.07
N HIS A 52 12.06 -7.44 7.17
CA HIS A 52 10.84 -8.16 7.51
C HIS A 52 9.78 -8.04 6.41
N SER A 53 9.41 -6.83 6.03
CA SER A 53 8.44 -6.54 4.97
C SER A 53 9.05 -6.67 3.59
N VAL A 54 8.22 -6.90 2.58
CA VAL A 54 8.60 -7.05 1.17
C VAL A 54 7.69 -6.23 0.27
N ASN A 55 8.20 -5.84 -0.91
CA ASN A 55 7.54 -4.94 -1.85
C ASN A 55 7.56 -5.46 -3.31
N PRO A 56 7.07 -6.68 -3.57
CA PRO A 56 6.98 -7.20 -4.93
C PRO A 56 5.82 -6.54 -5.70
N PHE A 57 5.92 -6.58 -7.04
CA PHE A 57 4.78 -6.33 -7.89
C PHE A 57 3.91 -7.59 -7.97
N TRP A 58 2.60 -7.44 -7.78
CA TRP A 58 1.66 -8.54 -7.89
C TRP A 58 0.23 -8.09 -8.11
N ARG A 59 -0.57 -9.02 -8.63
CA ARG A 59 -2.02 -8.82 -8.80
C ARG A 59 -2.73 -9.08 -7.48
N ALA A 60 -3.36 -8.07 -6.94
CA ALA A 60 -4.19 -8.19 -5.75
C ALA A 60 -5.67 -7.98 -6.08
N LYS A 61 -6.48 -8.96 -5.70
CA LYS A 61 -7.93 -8.78 -5.56
C LYS A 61 -8.17 -8.38 -4.12
N ILE A 62 -8.30 -7.06 -3.89
CA ILE A 62 -8.45 -6.54 -2.53
C ILE A 62 -9.89 -6.73 -2.07
N THR A 63 -10.07 -7.40 -0.93
CA THR A 63 -11.35 -7.57 -0.27
C THR A 63 -11.44 -6.57 0.88
N PRO A 64 -12.35 -5.58 0.83
CA PRO A 64 -12.60 -4.68 1.94
C PRO A 64 -13.15 -5.43 3.17
N LEU A 65 -12.92 -4.89 4.36
CA LEU A 65 -13.49 -5.41 5.60
C LEU A 65 -15.02 -5.20 5.62
N LYS A 66 -15.78 -6.26 5.40
CA LYS A 66 -17.20 -6.25 5.03
C LYS A 66 -18.08 -5.34 5.88
N ASP A 67 -17.98 -5.40 7.19
CA ASP A 67 -18.88 -4.68 8.09
C ASP A 67 -18.31 -3.33 8.58
N HIS A 68 -17.18 -2.91 8.00
CA HIS A 68 -16.56 -1.64 8.32
C HIS A 68 -17.07 -0.53 7.39
N GLU A 69 -17.27 0.68 7.92
CA GLU A 69 -17.81 1.80 7.13
C GLU A 69 -16.94 2.18 5.91
N THR A 70 -15.63 1.91 5.93
CA THR A 70 -14.75 2.13 4.77
C THR A 70 -15.07 1.23 3.57
N ALA A 71 -15.80 0.13 3.77
CA ALA A 71 -16.22 -0.78 2.71
C ALA A 71 -17.52 -0.35 2.02
N ARG A 72 -18.19 0.69 2.50
CA ARG A 72 -19.49 1.15 1.97
C ARG A 72 -19.37 1.55 0.51
N GLY A 73 -20.19 0.96 -0.35
CA GLY A 73 -20.26 1.25 -1.80
C GLY A 73 -19.05 0.79 -2.61
N VAL A 74 -18.03 0.17 -1.98
CA VAL A 74 -16.82 -0.24 -2.68
C VAL A 74 -17.10 -1.41 -3.60
N GLY A 75 -16.85 -1.20 -4.90
CA GLY A 75 -16.93 -2.22 -5.92
C GLY A 75 -15.70 -3.14 -5.97
N LYS A 76 -15.61 -3.93 -7.05
CA LYS A 76 -14.48 -4.84 -7.29
C LYS A 76 -13.16 -4.06 -7.35
N ILE A 77 -12.16 -4.60 -6.67
CA ILE A 77 -10.76 -4.10 -6.74
C ILE A 77 -9.88 -5.24 -7.22
N ASP A 78 -9.37 -5.13 -8.44
CA ASP A 78 -8.47 -6.09 -9.06
C ASP A 78 -7.38 -5.30 -9.77
N ALA A 79 -6.20 -5.24 -9.18
CA ALA A 79 -5.12 -4.36 -9.62
C ALA A 79 -3.76 -5.04 -9.54
N VAL A 80 -2.86 -4.66 -10.44
CA VAL A 80 -1.42 -4.93 -10.32
C VAL A 80 -0.75 -3.69 -9.77
N ASP A 81 -0.04 -3.85 -8.67
CA ASP A 81 0.72 -2.76 -8.03
C ASP A 81 1.92 -3.32 -7.26
N GLU A 82 2.80 -2.45 -6.80
CA GLU A 82 3.84 -2.79 -5.84
C GLU A 82 3.24 -2.85 -4.43
N PHE A 83 2.31 -3.78 -4.23
CA PHE A 83 1.69 -3.93 -2.92
C PHE A 83 2.68 -4.55 -1.92
N TYR A 84 3.09 -3.74 -0.95
CA TYR A 84 3.90 -4.24 0.15
C TYR A 84 3.11 -5.20 1.02
N PHE A 85 3.76 -6.23 1.53
CA PHE A 85 3.13 -7.12 2.51
C PHE A 85 4.11 -7.59 3.59
N ASN A 86 3.63 -8.37 4.53
CA ASN A 86 4.33 -8.71 5.77
C ASN A 86 4.76 -7.45 6.52
N ILE A 87 3.83 -6.52 6.64
CA ILE A 87 4.01 -5.25 7.36
C ILE A 87 4.13 -5.52 8.86
N GLN A 88 4.91 -4.71 9.57
CA GLN A 88 4.95 -4.73 11.02
C GLN A 88 3.74 -3.99 11.57
N TYR A 89 2.79 -4.72 12.13
CA TYR A 89 1.53 -4.15 12.62
C TYR A 89 1.49 -3.96 14.13
N HIS A 90 0.72 -2.97 14.56
CA HIS A 90 0.25 -2.84 15.93
C HIS A 90 -0.79 -3.93 16.26
N LYS A 91 -0.85 -4.39 17.52
CA LYS A 91 -1.79 -5.44 17.96
C LYS A 91 -3.27 -5.12 17.74
N ASN A 92 -3.63 -3.84 17.74
CA ASN A 92 -5.01 -3.35 17.54
C ASN A 92 -5.25 -2.85 16.08
N MET A 93 -4.42 -3.27 15.12
CA MET A 93 -4.60 -2.92 13.72
C MET A 93 -5.91 -3.50 13.19
N ILE A 94 -6.63 -2.70 12.38
CA ILE A 94 -7.87 -3.08 11.71
C ILE A 94 -7.54 -3.33 10.23
N PRO A 95 -7.74 -4.54 9.68
CA PRO A 95 -7.42 -4.88 8.29
C PRO A 95 -8.52 -4.39 7.33
N LEU A 96 -8.51 -3.11 6.98
CA LEU A 96 -9.54 -2.46 6.17
C LEU A 96 -9.65 -2.98 4.74
N GLY A 97 -8.57 -3.53 4.17
CA GLY A 97 -8.56 -4.14 2.85
C GLY A 97 -7.44 -5.16 2.74
N SER A 98 -7.76 -6.40 2.38
CA SER A 98 -6.81 -7.51 2.41
C SER A 98 -6.76 -8.28 1.08
N ALA A 99 -5.61 -8.88 0.78
CA ALA A 99 -5.44 -9.83 -0.31
C ALA A 99 -4.37 -10.88 0.05
N THR A 100 -4.32 -11.98 -0.72
CA THR A 100 -3.40 -13.08 -0.46
C THR A 100 -2.35 -13.20 -1.58
N PRO A 101 -1.07 -12.89 -1.32
CA PRO A 101 0.01 -13.13 -2.26
C PRO A 101 0.28 -14.63 -2.37
N ASN A 102 0.41 -15.15 -3.59
CA ASN A 102 0.70 -16.55 -3.86
C ASN A 102 1.47 -16.72 -5.17
N GLU A 103 1.85 -17.94 -5.50
CA GLU A 103 2.65 -18.26 -6.69
C GLU A 103 1.95 -17.93 -8.02
N LYS A 104 0.62 -17.79 -8.02
CA LYS A 104 -0.16 -17.52 -9.24
C LYS A 104 -0.32 -16.02 -9.53
N ASN A 105 -0.17 -15.15 -8.51
CA ASN A 105 -0.43 -13.73 -8.64
C ASN A 105 0.78 -12.82 -8.39
N LEU A 106 1.93 -13.37 -8.01
CA LEU A 106 3.18 -12.63 -7.86
C LEU A 106 3.91 -12.50 -9.19
N HIS A 107 4.18 -11.25 -9.59
CA HIS A 107 4.84 -10.92 -10.85
C HIS A 107 6.36 -10.78 -10.69
N HIS A 108 6.82 -10.05 -9.69
CA HIS A 108 8.23 -9.87 -9.39
C HIS A 108 8.61 -10.49 -8.06
N ILE A 109 9.44 -11.51 -8.14
CA ILE A 109 10.00 -12.24 -7.00
C ILE A 109 11.34 -11.65 -6.52
N ASN A 110 11.90 -10.71 -7.28
CA ASN A 110 13.19 -10.11 -6.98
C ASN A 110 13.21 -9.32 -5.66
N ASN A 111 12.04 -8.94 -5.15
CA ASN A 111 11.86 -8.16 -3.93
C ASN A 111 11.42 -9.01 -2.72
N LEU A 112 11.39 -10.34 -2.86
CA LEU A 112 11.14 -11.28 -1.75
C LEU A 112 12.44 -11.67 -1.02
N TRP A 113 13.24 -10.70 -0.67
CA TRP A 113 14.56 -10.90 -0.06
C TRP A 113 14.54 -11.14 1.46
N SER A 114 13.38 -11.04 2.08
CA SER A 114 13.15 -11.35 3.48
C SER A 114 12.62 -12.77 3.60
N ARG A 115 13.22 -13.59 4.47
CA ARG A 115 12.70 -14.92 4.78
C ARG A 115 11.27 -14.84 5.33
N ALA A 116 11.01 -13.90 6.22
CA ALA A 116 9.69 -13.68 6.79
C ALA A 116 8.65 -13.32 5.71
N GLY A 117 9.00 -12.47 4.73
CA GLY A 117 8.17 -12.18 3.58
C GLY A 117 7.90 -13.41 2.71
N TYR A 118 8.91 -14.24 2.47
CA TYR A 118 8.72 -15.50 1.74
C TYR A 118 7.77 -16.46 2.46
N GLU A 119 7.87 -16.56 3.78
CA GLU A 119 7.02 -17.41 4.62
C GLU A 119 5.58 -16.86 4.78
N ALA A 120 5.37 -15.59 4.44
CA ALA A 120 4.06 -14.95 4.46
C ALA A 120 3.20 -15.26 3.22
N LYS A 121 3.75 -15.90 2.18
CA LYS A 121 2.98 -16.31 1.01
C LYS A 121 1.84 -17.25 1.39
N GLY A 122 0.70 -17.13 0.70
CA GLY A 122 -0.50 -17.93 0.97
C GLY A 122 -1.27 -17.48 2.21
N LYS A 123 -0.77 -16.49 2.96
CA LYS A 123 -1.48 -15.91 4.10
C LYS A 123 -2.11 -14.58 3.69
N SER A 124 -3.32 -14.29 4.19
CA SER A 124 -3.97 -13.00 3.97
C SER A 124 -3.11 -11.87 4.54
N GLN A 125 -2.94 -10.80 3.77
CA GLN A 125 -2.17 -9.63 4.11
C GLN A 125 -3.07 -8.40 4.09
N ALA A 126 -3.04 -7.59 5.13
CA ALA A 126 -3.69 -6.29 5.09
C ALA A 126 -2.87 -5.35 4.19
N LEU A 127 -3.43 -4.91 3.09
CA LEU A 127 -2.81 -3.94 2.18
C LEU A 127 -3.25 -2.52 2.50
N LEU A 128 -4.45 -2.38 3.03
CA LEU A 128 -4.98 -1.19 3.68
C LEU A 128 -5.33 -1.56 5.11
N TRP A 129 -4.86 -0.78 6.05
CA TRP A 129 -5.15 -0.98 7.47
C TRP A 129 -5.43 0.35 8.17
N GLY A 130 -6.07 0.27 9.31
CA GLY A 130 -6.31 1.41 10.18
C GLY A 130 -6.04 1.10 11.63
N ILE A 131 -6.06 2.15 12.44
CA ILE A 131 -6.03 2.08 13.89
C ILE A 131 -6.93 3.16 14.47
N GLU A 132 -7.70 2.79 15.50
CA GLU A 132 -8.33 3.76 16.39
C GLU A 132 -7.42 3.99 17.58
N ARG A 133 -7.09 5.24 17.83
CA ARG A 133 -6.18 5.65 18.89
C ARG A 133 -6.96 6.04 20.15
N PRO A 134 -6.32 6.05 21.32
CA PRO A 134 -6.95 6.60 22.52
C PRO A 134 -7.52 7.98 22.26
N GLY A 135 -8.75 8.24 22.69
CA GLY A 135 -9.46 9.50 22.40
C GLY A 135 -10.24 9.51 21.10
N GLY A 136 -10.31 8.38 20.37
CA GLY A 136 -11.16 8.21 19.20
C GLY A 136 -10.60 8.76 17.88
N SER A 137 -9.39 9.31 17.90
CA SER A 137 -8.73 9.72 16.66
C SER A 137 -8.21 8.50 15.87
N ARG A 138 -8.01 8.64 14.56
CA ARG A 138 -7.77 7.50 13.67
C ARG A 138 -6.55 7.72 12.79
N GLY A 139 -5.92 6.62 12.37
CA GLY A 139 -4.85 6.63 11.40
C GLY A 139 -4.97 5.46 10.44
N ALA A 140 -4.41 5.56 9.25
CA ALA A 140 -4.43 4.49 8.26
C ALA A 140 -3.15 4.43 7.43
N GLY A 141 -2.81 3.23 6.96
CA GLY A 141 -1.73 3.00 6.02
C GLY A 141 -2.19 2.15 4.84
N PHE A 142 -1.71 2.47 3.64
CA PHE A 142 -2.00 1.75 2.42
C PHE A 142 -0.73 1.45 1.64
N THR A 143 -0.55 0.21 1.20
CA THR A 143 0.67 -0.21 0.52
C THR A 143 0.66 -0.01 -0.99
N GLY A 144 -0.52 0.14 -1.61
CA GLY A 144 -0.65 0.47 -3.03
C GLY A 144 -0.40 1.94 -3.35
N GLY A 145 -0.48 2.30 -4.62
CA GLY A 145 -0.27 3.66 -5.11
C GLY A 145 1.01 3.86 -5.91
N HIS A 146 1.74 2.78 -6.25
CA HIS A 146 2.90 2.84 -7.15
C HIS A 146 2.48 3.15 -8.59
N HIS A 147 1.46 2.45 -9.08
CA HIS A 147 0.95 2.68 -10.42
C HIS A 147 -0.18 3.71 -10.41
N HIS A 148 0.11 4.91 -10.96
CA HIS A 148 -0.85 6.01 -11.06
C HIS A 148 -2.17 5.59 -11.72
N ARG A 149 -2.13 4.75 -12.76
CA ARG A 149 -3.33 4.25 -13.45
C ARG A 149 -4.35 3.53 -12.56
N ASN A 150 -3.93 2.99 -11.43
CA ASN A 150 -4.83 2.29 -10.51
C ASN A 150 -5.87 3.24 -9.87
N TRP A 151 -5.62 4.55 -9.89
CA TRP A 151 -6.61 5.55 -9.46
C TRP A 151 -7.84 5.60 -10.37
N ALA A 152 -7.77 5.06 -11.60
CA ALA A 152 -8.92 4.89 -12.47
C ALA A 152 -9.83 3.71 -12.09
N ILE A 153 -9.41 2.80 -11.20
CA ILE A 153 -10.25 1.70 -10.70
C ILE A 153 -11.18 2.25 -9.62
N ASP A 154 -12.48 2.33 -9.91
CA ASP A 154 -13.47 2.97 -9.04
C ASP A 154 -13.45 2.43 -7.61
N GLY A 155 -13.49 1.12 -7.43
CA GLY A 155 -13.45 0.49 -6.10
C GLY A 155 -12.16 0.78 -5.33
N TYR A 156 -11.01 0.82 -6.02
CA TYR A 156 -9.73 1.18 -5.42
C TYR A 156 -9.76 2.63 -4.89
N ARG A 157 -10.20 3.56 -5.72
CA ARG A 157 -10.29 4.97 -5.38
C ARG A 157 -11.32 5.20 -4.27
N GLN A 158 -12.50 4.58 -4.36
CA GLN A 158 -13.56 4.72 -3.37
C GLN A 158 -13.15 4.20 -1.99
N LEU A 159 -12.46 3.05 -1.93
CA LEU A 159 -11.95 2.51 -0.66
C LEU A 159 -10.99 3.49 0.03
N ILE A 160 -10.13 4.15 -0.72
CA ILE A 160 -9.19 5.15 -0.17
C ILE A 160 -9.93 6.42 0.26
N LEU A 161 -10.88 6.93 -0.55
CA LEU A 161 -11.69 8.10 -0.19
C LEU A 161 -12.50 7.85 1.09
N ASN A 162 -13.15 6.68 1.20
CA ASN A 162 -13.84 6.28 2.41
C ASN A 162 -12.89 6.26 3.62
N THR A 163 -11.69 5.74 3.43
CA THR A 163 -10.67 5.67 4.50
C THR A 163 -10.23 7.07 4.94
N ILE A 164 -10.10 8.02 4.02
CA ILE A 164 -9.77 9.41 4.35
C ILE A 164 -10.89 10.04 5.19
N VAL A 165 -12.15 9.87 4.79
CA VAL A 165 -13.31 10.38 5.54
C VAL A 165 -13.39 9.76 6.93
N TRP A 166 -13.23 8.44 7.02
CA TRP A 166 -13.18 7.71 8.28
C TRP A 166 -12.05 8.22 9.19
N THR A 167 -10.85 8.38 8.62
CA THR A 167 -9.66 8.86 9.36
C THR A 167 -9.85 10.29 9.85
N ALA A 168 -10.60 11.13 9.12
CA ALA A 168 -10.98 12.47 9.56
C ALA A 168 -12.04 12.49 10.69
N GLY A 169 -12.44 11.33 11.21
CA GLY A 169 -13.46 11.21 12.26
C GLY A 169 -14.87 11.53 11.78
N LYS A 170 -15.12 11.47 10.47
CA LYS A 170 -16.44 11.70 9.87
C LYS A 170 -17.08 10.36 9.47
N GLU A 171 -18.41 10.31 9.51
CA GLU A 171 -19.15 9.16 9.02
C GLU A 171 -18.99 9.02 7.51
N VAL A 172 -18.62 7.82 7.05
CA VAL A 172 -18.63 7.51 5.63
C VAL A 172 -20.08 7.39 5.15
N PRO A 173 -20.49 8.03 4.06
CA PRO A 173 -21.85 7.91 3.53
C PRO A 173 -22.28 6.46 3.33
N LYS A 174 -23.58 6.15 3.46
CA LYS A 174 -24.10 4.77 3.32
C LYS A 174 -23.72 4.09 2.00
N GLY A 175 -23.64 4.85 0.91
CA GLY A 175 -23.21 4.38 -0.42
C GLY A 175 -21.69 4.55 -0.68
N GLY A 176 -20.93 4.92 0.33
CA GLY A 176 -19.53 5.34 0.18
C GLY A 176 -19.40 6.79 -0.29
N VAL A 177 -18.19 7.30 -0.32
CA VAL A 177 -17.87 8.61 -0.90
C VAL A 177 -18.19 8.58 -2.39
N SER A 178 -18.99 9.54 -2.86
CA SER A 178 -19.32 9.64 -4.28
C SER A 178 -18.06 9.88 -5.11
N THR A 179 -17.91 9.12 -6.16
CA THR A 179 -16.83 9.26 -7.15
C THR A 179 -17.38 8.92 -8.54
N TYR A 180 -16.71 9.34 -9.59
CA TYR A 180 -17.06 9.08 -10.97
C TYR A 180 -15.97 8.26 -11.66
N THR A 181 -16.30 7.63 -12.77
CA THR A 181 -15.34 6.89 -13.56
C THR A 181 -14.38 7.87 -14.25
N VAL A 182 -13.11 7.78 -13.88
CA VAL A 182 -12.03 8.64 -14.39
C VAL A 182 -11.74 8.30 -15.85
N THR A 183 -11.67 9.32 -16.70
CA THR A 183 -11.23 9.19 -18.09
C THR A 183 -9.72 9.12 -18.21
N GLU A 184 -9.22 8.68 -19.37
CA GLU A 184 -7.78 8.66 -19.63
C GLU A 184 -7.19 10.07 -19.68
N ASP A 185 -7.95 11.07 -20.12
CA ASP A 185 -7.52 12.46 -20.14
C ASP A 185 -7.34 13.01 -18.73
N GLU A 186 -8.32 12.81 -17.85
CA GLU A 186 -8.25 13.22 -16.44
C GLU A 186 -7.11 12.50 -15.70
N LEU A 187 -6.86 11.22 -16.02
CA LEU A 187 -5.74 10.47 -15.43
C LEU A 187 -4.38 11.07 -15.81
N ASN A 188 -4.30 11.81 -16.92
CA ASN A 188 -3.08 12.43 -17.41
C ASN A 188 -3.01 13.95 -17.12
N GLU A 189 -4.03 14.53 -16.51
CA GLU A 189 -4.00 15.93 -16.14
C GLU A 189 -2.92 16.19 -15.08
N ASN A 190 -2.24 17.31 -15.20
CA ASN A 190 -1.24 17.81 -14.24
C ASN A 190 -0.11 16.82 -13.91
N LEU A 191 0.16 15.84 -14.79
CA LEU A 191 1.36 15.03 -14.68
C LEU A 191 2.59 15.83 -15.11
N ASP A 192 3.72 15.59 -14.45
CA ASP A 192 5.00 16.18 -14.84
C ASP A 192 5.38 15.74 -16.25
N ASP A 193 5.85 16.68 -17.07
CA ASP A 193 6.39 16.38 -18.38
C ASP A 193 7.89 16.03 -18.28
N TYR A 194 8.19 14.78 -18.52
CA TYR A 194 9.57 14.28 -18.59
C TYR A 194 10.12 14.26 -20.03
N GLY A 195 9.53 15.04 -20.93
CA GLY A 195 9.92 15.16 -22.34
C GLY A 195 9.58 13.91 -23.16
N PRO A 196 10.38 13.56 -24.19
CA PRO A 196 10.05 12.47 -25.13
C PRO A 196 9.86 11.10 -24.51
N LYS A 197 10.27 10.92 -23.24
CA LYS A 197 10.09 9.68 -22.47
C LYS A 197 8.80 9.64 -21.68
N THR A 198 8.05 10.73 -21.64
CA THR A 198 6.74 10.78 -20.97
C THR A 198 5.74 10.01 -21.80
N ASN A 199 5.41 8.80 -21.34
CA ASN A 199 4.35 8.01 -21.93
C ASN A 199 3.03 8.39 -21.29
N ARG A 200 2.01 8.65 -22.13
CA ARG A 200 0.64 8.81 -21.67
C ARG A 200 0.19 7.57 -20.86
N VAL A 201 -0.32 7.79 -19.68
CA VAL A 201 -0.85 6.75 -18.81
C VAL A 201 -2.15 6.21 -19.41
N LYS A 202 -2.22 4.92 -19.62
CA LYS A 202 -3.40 4.22 -20.13
C LYS A 202 -4.31 3.79 -18.97
N LEU A 203 -5.61 3.76 -19.21
CA LEU A 203 -6.56 3.14 -18.29
C LEU A 203 -6.18 1.67 -18.03
N PRO A 204 -6.40 1.13 -16.82
CA PRO A 204 -6.18 -0.28 -16.54
C PRO A 204 -7.08 -1.15 -17.43
N THR A 205 -6.54 -2.24 -17.93
CA THR A 205 -7.26 -3.22 -18.77
C THR A 205 -7.18 -4.61 -18.15
N GLU A 206 -8.00 -5.54 -18.64
CA GLU A 206 -7.88 -6.96 -18.25
C GLU A 206 -6.49 -7.52 -18.54
N ALA A 207 -5.81 -7.04 -19.59
CA ALA A 207 -4.44 -7.46 -19.91
C ALA A 207 -3.43 -7.07 -18.83
N ASP A 208 -3.65 -5.97 -18.12
CA ASP A 208 -2.75 -5.51 -17.05
C ASP A 208 -2.78 -6.44 -15.82
N VAL A 209 -3.87 -7.16 -15.64
CA VAL A 209 -4.03 -8.13 -14.55
C VAL A 209 -3.76 -9.57 -15.00
N THR A 210 -3.50 -9.75 -16.31
CA THR A 210 -3.12 -11.03 -16.89
C THR A 210 -1.62 -11.04 -17.12
N PHE A 211 -0.87 -11.64 -16.21
CA PHE A 211 0.58 -11.77 -16.34
C PHE A 211 1.03 -13.19 -15.98
N SER A 212 2.15 -13.61 -16.58
CA SER A 212 2.79 -14.86 -16.19
C SER A 212 3.45 -14.65 -14.83
N PRO A 213 3.10 -15.44 -13.80
CA PRO A 213 3.76 -15.36 -12.52
C PRO A 213 5.25 -15.66 -12.68
N GLY A 214 6.07 -14.90 -11.97
CA GLY A 214 7.49 -15.17 -11.90
C GLY A 214 7.79 -16.45 -11.10
N LYS A 215 9.00 -16.98 -11.25
CA LYS A 215 9.46 -18.08 -10.40
C LYS A 215 9.75 -17.56 -8.99
N TRP A 216 9.15 -18.17 -8.00
CA TRP A 216 9.48 -17.91 -6.60
C TRP A 216 10.91 -18.36 -6.30
N MET A 217 11.71 -17.45 -5.77
CA MET A 217 13.04 -17.73 -5.26
C MET A 217 12.99 -17.88 -3.74
N THR A 218 13.72 -18.85 -3.24
CA THR A 218 14.01 -18.90 -1.80
C THR A 218 14.88 -17.71 -1.39
N PRO A 219 14.90 -17.31 -0.12
CA PRO A 219 15.82 -16.29 0.37
C PRO A 219 17.28 -16.59 0.02
N GLN A 220 17.70 -17.87 0.04
CA GLN A 220 19.04 -18.29 -0.32
C GLN A 220 19.35 -18.05 -1.80
N GLU A 221 18.47 -18.49 -2.72
CA GLU A 221 18.62 -18.24 -4.17
C GLU A 221 18.72 -16.73 -4.47
N HIS A 222 17.96 -15.90 -3.73
CA HIS A 222 18.02 -14.46 -3.87
C HIS A 222 19.38 -13.87 -3.46
N VAL A 223 19.94 -14.33 -2.35
CA VAL A 223 21.28 -13.92 -1.89
C VAL A 223 22.33 -14.28 -2.94
N GLU A 224 22.29 -15.50 -3.46
CA GLU A 224 23.21 -15.98 -4.49
C GLU A 224 23.10 -15.18 -5.79
N MET A 225 21.86 -14.86 -6.23
CA MET A 225 21.63 -14.03 -7.41
C MET A 225 22.23 -12.63 -7.23
N ARG A 226 22.05 -12.00 -6.08
CA ARG A 226 22.64 -10.68 -5.79
C ARG A 226 24.16 -10.72 -5.79
N ALA A 227 24.75 -11.74 -5.18
CA ALA A 227 26.21 -11.93 -5.17
C ALA A 227 26.79 -12.07 -6.59
N LYS A 228 26.11 -12.81 -7.48
CA LYS A 228 26.48 -12.94 -8.90
C LYS A 228 26.39 -11.59 -9.65
N ARG A 229 25.36 -10.76 -9.37
CA ARG A 229 25.23 -9.43 -10.00
C ARG A 229 26.33 -8.45 -9.57
N ILE A 230 26.73 -8.49 -8.31
CA ILE A 230 27.82 -7.66 -7.79
C ILE A 230 29.16 -8.03 -8.43
N ARG A 231 29.44 -9.34 -8.58
CA ARG A 231 30.67 -9.84 -9.24
C ARG A 231 30.75 -9.48 -10.73
N LYS A 232 29.61 -9.34 -11.43
CA LYS A 232 29.57 -8.93 -12.85
C LYS A 232 29.75 -7.44 -13.08
N LYS A 233 29.66 -6.61 -12.03
CA LYS A 233 29.82 -5.15 -12.10
C LYS A 233 31.21 -4.67 -11.67
N LYS A 234 32.06 -5.58 -11.22
CA LYS A 234 33.50 -5.40 -11.00
C LYS A 234 34.29 -5.97 -12.17
#